data_e0e9c068e79bb9bfff7b1b06337ec48d
#
_entry.id   e0e9c068e79bb9bfff7b1b06337ec48d
#
_cell.length_a   1.000
_cell.length_b   1.000
_cell.length_c   1.000
_cell.angle_alpha   90.00
_cell.angle_beta   90.00
_cell.angle_gamma   90.00
#
_symmetry.space_group_name_H-M   'P 1'
#
loop_
_entity.id
_entity.type
_entity.pdbx_description
1 polymer ?
#
loop_
_entity_poly.entity_id
_entity_poly.type
_entity_poly.pdbx_seq_one_letter_code
_entity_poly.pdbx_strand_id
1 'polypeptide(L)'
;MTEYSKYINDILKPKIREEAVVLDLFAGCGGLSLGFEAAGFKTIGFEMVNEAVATYNKNLRGDCYNQFLEVGYEYPMADNIDIVIGGPPCQPFSRFGNQMGIEDARDGFPVFIDAVRRLQPKVFLFENVANILGRHKWYLDLIVKELQTLGYYVDYKILNAVDYGVPQNRERLICVGHRSTFSFPAKELRKATVAEAIGDTMLSPEPESKILTPRQDEYIAVYEKKSHCVNPRDLYPNKPARTITCRNLAGATSDMQRVRLADGRRRRLTDREAARLQSFPDWFEFEGTETKRFNQIGNAVPPLLAYKIALQVKKAYYAKQQSPEYVLNRMIPDSLFAV
;
A
#
# COMPACT_ATOMS: atom_id res chain seq x y z
N MET A 1 -11.67 -17.59 -14.44
CA MET A 1 -10.46 -17.16 -13.67
C MET A 1 -9.27 -17.15 -14.62
N THR A 2 -8.55 -16.02 -14.68
CA THR A 2 -7.36 -15.86 -15.53
C THR A 2 -6.14 -16.60 -14.94
N GLU A 3 -5.10 -16.82 -15.75
CA GLU A 3 -3.83 -17.40 -15.24
C GLU A 3 -3.17 -16.49 -14.21
N TYR A 4 -3.25 -15.17 -14.40
CA TYR A 4 -2.78 -14.21 -13.42
C TYR A 4 -3.51 -14.34 -12.08
N SER A 5 -4.86 -14.44 -12.09
CA SER A 5 -5.63 -14.61 -10.85
C SER A 5 -5.29 -15.92 -10.14
N LYS A 6 -5.04 -17.01 -10.88
CA LYS A 6 -4.57 -18.27 -10.29
C LYS A 6 -3.22 -18.09 -9.60
N TYR A 7 -2.27 -17.46 -10.28
CA TYR A 7 -0.94 -17.14 -9.72
C TYR A 7 -1.04 -16.33 -8.43
N ILE A 8 -1.86 -15.26 -8.42
CA ILE A 8 -2.06 -14.42 -7.24
C ILE A 8 -2.69 -15.21 -6.09
N ASN A 9 -3.70 -16.03 -6.40
CA ASN A 9 -4.36 -16.88 -5.40
C ASN A 9 -3.38 -17.84 -4.70
N ASP A 10 -2.38 -18.33 -5.41
CA ASP A 10 -1.42 -19.28 -4.86
C ASP A 10 -0.24 -18.62 -4.16
N ILE A 11 0.34 -17.58 -4.77
CA ILE A 11 1.55 -16.94 -4.22
C ILE A 11 1.29 -16.18 -2.93
N LEU A 12 0.09 -15.59 -2.79
CA LEU A 12 -0.28 -14.77 -1.65
C LEU A 12 -1.01 -15.54 -0.53
N LYS A 13 -1.11 -16.87 -0.60
CA LYS A 13 -1.60 -17.65 0.55
C LYS A 13 -0.72 -17.42 1.77
N PRO A 14 -1.28 -17.06 2.94
CA PRO A 14 -0.53 -16.93 4.17
C PRO A 14 0.24 -18.20 4.54
N LYS A 15 1.54 -18.07 4.80
CA LYS A 15 2.47 -19.18 5.07
C LYS A 15 3.29 -18.85 6.29
N ILE A 16 2.70 -18.85 7.48
CA ILE A 16 3.46 -18.56 8.70
C ILE A 16 4.50 -19.68 8.91
N ARG A 17 5.76 -19.32 8.73
CA ARG A 17 6.94 -20.20 8.88
C ARG A 17 8.03 -19.59 9.75
N GLU A 18 7.99 -18.26 9.89
CA GLU A 18 8.97 -17.51 10.65
C GLU A 18 8.45 -17.27 12.08
N GLU A 19 9.33 -17.25 13.04
CA GLU A 19 8.98 -16.84 14.40
C GLU A 19 8.87 -15.33 14.55
N ALA A 20 9.53 -14.59 13.65
CA ALA A 20 9.55 -13.14 13.65
C ALA A 20 8.14 -12.55 13.54
N VAL A 21 7.85 -11.60 14.43
CA VAL A 21 6.57 -10.89 14.53
C VAL A 21 6.66 -9.52 13.89
N VAL A 22 5.71 -9.24 13.03
CA VAL A 22 5.57 -7.96 12.31
C VAL A 22 4.39 -7.19 12.88
N LEU A 23 4.64 -6.00 13.38
CA LEU A 23 3.61 -5.05 13.81
C LEU A 23 3.25 -4.15 12.63
N ASP A 24 1.98 -4.15 12.21
CA ASP A 24 1.45 -3.31 11.12
C ASP A 24 0.61 -2.17 11.69
N LEU A 25 1.14 -0.96 11.64
CA LEU A 25 0.49 0.26 12.11
C LEU A 25 -0.29 0.90 10.95
N PHE A 26 -1.54 1.28 11.24
CA PHE A 26 -2.46 1.79 10.22
C PHE A 26 -2.72 0.74 9.13
N ALA A 27 -2.97 -0.49 9.57
CA ALA A 27 -2.96 -1.70 8.75
C ALA A 27 -4.01 -1.72 7.62
N GLY A 28 -5.05 -0.88 7.71
CA GLY A 28 -6.17 -0.91 6.77
C GLY A 28 -6.79 -2.31 6.71
N CYS A 29 -7.12 -2.76 5.51
CA CYS A 29 -7.63 -4.12 5.30
C CYS A 29 -6.54 -5.21 5.27
N GLY A 30 -5.28 -4.87 5.57
CA GLY A 30 -4.19 -5.85 5.64
C GLY A 30 -3.47 -6.10 4.31
N GLY A 31 -3.52 -5.19 3.34
CA GLY A 31 -2.83 -5.39 2.06
C GLY A 31 -1.31 -5.53 2.20
N LEU A 32 -0.70 -4.74 3.10
CA LEU A 32 0.73 -4.83 3.43
C LEU A 32 1.01 -6.12 4.21
N SER A 33 0.27 -6.37 5.29
CA SER A 33 0.36 -7.59 6.11
C SER A 33 0.18 -8.88 5.30
N LEU A 34 -0.73 -8.93 4.31
CA LEU A 34 -0.92 -10.10 3.46
C LEU A 34 0.37 -10.46 2.69
N GLY A 35 1.09 -9.46 2.19
CA GLY A 35 2.39 -9.69 1.55
C GLY A 35 3.43 -10.27 2.51
N PHE A 36 3.45 -9.81 3.77
CA PHE A 36 4.34 -10.32 4.81
C PHE A 36 3.96 -11.73 5.27
N GLU A 37 2.68 -12.04 5.45
CA GLU A 37 2.23 -13.40 5.76
C GLU A 37 2.52 -14.39 4.61
N ALA A 38 2.36 -13.96 3.37
CA ALA A 38 2.75 -14.77 2.21
C ALA A 38 4.26 -15.04 2.16
N ALA A 39 5.09 -14.10 2.67
CA ALA A 39 6.54 -14.28 2.82
C ALA A 39 6.92 -15.13 4.05
N GLY A 40 5.97 -15.46 4.92
CA GLY A 40 6.12 -16.39 6.03
C GLY A 40 6.07 -15.78 7.42
N PHE A 41 5.95 -14.47 7.58
CA PHE A 41 5.93 -13.78 8.87
C PHE A 41 4.59 -13.92 9.61
N LYS A 42 4.63 -13.76 10.94
CA LYS A 42 3.43 -13.48 11.73
C LYS A 42 3.16 -11.98 11.72
N THR A 43 1.89 -11.58 11.61
CA THR A 43 1.52 -10.17 11.63
C THR A 43 0.58 -9.86 12.79
N ILE A 44 0.65 -8.63 13.29
CA ILE A 44 -0.29 -8.04 14.25
C ILE A 44 -0.64 -6.67 13.71
N GLY A 45 -1.92 -6.42 13.43
CA GLY A 45 -2.39 -5.16 12.88
C GLY A 45 -3.04 -4.26 13.91
N PHE A 46 -2.94 -2.95 13.70
CA PHE A 46 -3.72 -1.92 14.40
C PHE A 46 -4.37 -1.00 13.37
N GLU A 47 -5.70 -0.86 13.48
CA GLU A 47 -6.51 -0.06 12.56
C GLU A 47 -7.73 0.50 13.28
N MET A 48 -8.12 1.74 12.97
CA MET A 48 -9.26 2.40 13.63
C MET A 48 -10.60 2.15 12.95
N VAL A 49 -10.60 1.69 11.69
CA VAL A 49 -11.84 1.50 10.90
C VAL A 49 -12.34 0.08 11.06
N ASN A 50 -13.50 -0.08 11.72
CA ASN A 50 -14.08 -1.39 12.06
C ASN A 50 -14.18 -2.35 10.88
N GLU A 51 -14.65 -1.88 9.71
CA GLU A 51 -14.82 -2.73 8.52
C GLU A 51 -13.46 -3.20 7.95
N ALA A 52 -12.43 -2.38 8.09
CA ALA A 52 -11.08 -2.76 7.68
C ALA A 52 -10.49 -3.80 8.63
N VAL A 53 -10.68 -3.63 9.95
CA VAL A 53 -10.32 -4.64 10.97
C VAL A 53 -11.03 -5.96 10.71
N ALA A 54 -12.35 -5.93 10.45
CA ALA A 54 -13.12 -7.13 10.14
C ALA A 54 -12.60 -7.83 8.86
N THR A 55 -12.25 -7.07 7.82
CA THR A 55 -11.63 -7.59 6.61
C THR A 55 -10.28 -8.24 6.90
N TYR A 56 -9.43 -7.57 7.68
CA TYR A 56 -8.12 -8.11 8.07
C TYR A 56 -8.28 -9.46 8.78
N ASN A 57 -9.06 -9.49 9.87
CA ASN A 57 -9.27 -10.68 10.70
C ASN A 57 -9.97 -11.84 9.98
N LYS A 58 -10.71 -11.55 8.91
CA LYS A 58 -11.34 -12.58 8.09
C LYS A 58 -10.36 -13.31 7.17
N ASN A 59 -9.32 -12.64 6.72
CA ASN A 59 -8.47 -13.11 5.63
C ASN A 59 -7.04 -13.48 6.05
N LEU A 60 -6.51 -12.82 7.07
CA LEU A 60 -5.15 -13.01 7.54
C LEU A 60 -5.12 -13.96 8.75
N ARG A 61 -3.95 -14.49 9.05
CA ARG A 61 -3.73 -15.37 10.20
C ARG A 61 -3.36 -14.61 11.46
N GLY A 62 -2.79 -13.41 11.30
CA GLY A 62 -2.55 -12.49 12.40
C GLY A 62 -3.80 -11.74 12.78
N ASP A 63 -3.86 -11.28 14.03
CA ASP A 63 -4.98 -10.50 14.57
C ASP A 63 -4.78 -9.00 14.27
N CYS A 64 -5.88 -8.31 13.95
CA CYS A 64 -5.93 -6.85 13.89
C CYS A 64 -6.82 -6.30 14.99
N TYR A 65 -6.29 -5.36 15.76
CA TYR A 65 -7.00 -4.70 16.84
C TYR A 65 -7.65 -3.41 16.35
N ASN A 66 -8.92 -3.22 16.70
CA ASN A 66 -9.62 -1.98 16.41
C ASN A 66 -9.18 -0.91 17.42
N GLN A 67 -8.21 -0.09 17.02
CA GLN A 67 -7.58 0.87 17.90
C GLN A 67 -7.20 2.15 17.14
N PHE A 68 -7.54 3.29 17.72
CA PHE A 68 -6.93 4.58 17.37
C PHE A 68 -5.57 4.67 18.05
N LEU A 69 -4.51 4.89 17.28
CA LEU A 69 -3.15 4.96 17.80
C LEU A 69 -2.74 6.41 18.10
N GLU A 70 -2.11 6.59 19.23
CA GLU A 70 -1.51 7.86 19.68
C GLU A 70 -0.04 7.66 20.08
N VAL A 71 0.72 8.73 20.13
CA VAL A 71 2.08 8.71 20.68
C VAL A 71 2.04 8.21 22.13
N GLY A 72 2.92 7.29 22.47
CA GLY A 72 2.95 6.68 23.79
C GLY A 72 2.06 5.45 23.96
N TYR A 73 1.35 4.99 22.91
CA TYR A 73 0.52 3.79 22.99
C TYR A 73 1.36 2.55 23.41
N GLU A 74 0.88 1.80 24.40
CA GLU A 74 1.54 0.59 24.88
C GLU A 74 1.06 -0.62 24.07
N TYR A 75 1.94 -1.15 23.24
CA TYR A 75 1.63 -2.30 22.40
C TYR A 75 1.62 -3.59 23.23
N PRO A 76 0.52 -4.36 23.21
CA PRO A 76 0.52 -5.70 23.76
C PRO A 76 1.62 -6.53 23.07
N MET A 77 2.46 -7.23 23.82
CA MET A 77 3.60 -8.03 23.30
C MET A 77 4.77 -7.20 22.74
N ALA A 78 5.01 -5.99 23.24
CA ALA A 78 6.12 -5.12 22.81
C ALA A 78 7.47 -5.84 22.77
N ASP A 79 7.73 -6.75 23.72
CA ASP A 79 9.00 -7.49 23.85
C ASP A 79 9.24 -8.50 22.70
N ASN A 80 8.23 -8.78 21.87
CA ASN A 80 8.28 -9.78 20.82
C ASN A 80 8.18 -9.20 19.40
N ILE A 81 8.24 -7.88 19.25
CA ILE A 81 8.13 -7.24 17.93
C ILE A 81 9.51 -7.13 17.28
N ASP A 82 9.68 -7.83 16.20
CA ASP A 82 10.93 -7.87 15.41
C ASP A 82 10.97 -6.83 14.29
N ILE A 83 9.81 -6.57 13.70
CA ILE A 83 9.65 -5.71 12.52
C ILE A 83 8.43 -4.79 12.73
N VAL A 84 8.57 -3.51 12.42
CA VAL A 84 7.46 -2.54 12.39
C VAL A 84 7.20 -2.12 10.95
N ILE A 85 5.97 -2.28 10.48
CA ILE A 85 5.55 -1.81 9.16
C ILE A 85 4.36 -0.86 9.30
N GLY A 86 4.02 -0.12 8.24
CA GLY A 86 2.81 0.68 8.25
C GLY A 86 2.65 1.63 7.08
N GLY A 87 1.43 2.16 6.94
CA GLY A 87 1.10 3.24 6.02
C GLY A 87 0.65 4.49 6.79
N PRO A 88 1.55 5.19 7.51
CA PRO A 88 1.14 6.33 8.33
C PRO A 88 0.45 7.39 7.48
N PRO A 89 -0.77 7.84 7.84
CA PRO A 89 -1.47 8.87 7.09
C PRO A 89 -0.66 10.17 7.07
N CYS A 90 -0.54 10.77 5.88
CA CYS A 90 0.13 12.04 5.65
C CYS A 90 -0.90 13.06 5.10
N GLN A 91 -2.03 13.18 5.80
CA GLN A 91 -3.16 13.99 5.32
C GLN A 91 -2.91 15.50 5.36
N PRO A 92 -2.16 16.08 6.30
CA PRO A 92 -1.83 17.50 6.26
C PRO A 92 -1.21 17.96 4.95
N PHE A 93 -0.54 17.03 4.24
CA PHE A 93 0.23 17.27 3.03
C PHE A 93 -0.36 16.61 1.78
N SER A 94 -1.52 15.96 1.88
CA SER A 94 -2.18 15.40 0.71
C SER A 94 -2.74 16.50 -0.18
N ARG A 95 -2.83 16.24 -1.49
CA ARG A 95 -3.33 17.19 -2.51
C ARG A 95 -4.72 17.76 -2.21
N PHE A 96 -5.46 17.12 -1.28
CA PHE A 96 -6.84 17.43 -0.87
C PHE A 96 -6.99 17.67 0.64
N GLY A 97 -5.89 17.72 1.40
CA GLY A 97 -5.88 18.02 2.83
C GLY A 97 -5.85 19.54 3.10
N ASN A 98 -6.28 19.95 4.28
CA ASN A 98 -6.35 21.37 4.70
C ASN A 98 -4.99 22.03 4.98
N GLN A 99 -3.87 21.36 4.69
CA GLN A 99 -2.48 21.88 4.84
C GLN A 99 -2.20 22.54 6.20
N MET A 100 -2.71 21.98 7.29
CA MET A 100 -2.53 22.52 8.66
C MET A 100 -1.12 22.30 9.24
N GLY A 101 -0.21 21.64 8.50
CA GLY A 101 1.18 21.47 8.94
C GLY A 101 1.40 20.33 9.93
N ILE A 102 2.50 20.43 10.70
CA ILE A 102 3.03 19.37 11.59
C ILE A 102 2.11 19.10 12.81
N GLU A 103 1.21 20.02 13.14
CA GLU A 103 0.29 19.90 14.31
C GLU A 103 -1.05 19.22 13.96
N ASP A 104 -1.22 18.70 12.76
CA ASP A 104 -2.47 18.03 12.37
C ASP A 104 -2.56 16.65 13.03
N ALA A 105 -3.58 16.44 13.86
CA ALA A 105 -3.86 15.16 14.54
C ALA A 105 -4.06 13.97 13.57
N ARG A 106 -4.15 14.22 12.27
CA ARG A 106 -4.24 13.18 11.23
C ARG A 106 -2.88 12.77 10.70
N ASP A 107 -1.77 13.30 11.24
CA ASP A 107 -0.42 12.87 10.90
C ASP A 107 -0.05 11.62 11.70
N GLY A 108 0.16 10.51 11.00
CA GLY A 108 0.53 9.24 11.63
C GLY A 108 2.03 9.05 11.84
N PHE A 109 2.89 9.93 11.31
CA PHE A 109 4.33 9.77 11.44
C PHE A 109 4.86 9.88 12.87
N PRO A 110 4.38 10.80 13.72
CA PRO A 110 4.79 10.84 15.12
C PRO A 110 4.54 9.52 15.85
N VAL A 111 3.39 8.87 15.60
CA VAL A 111 3.04 7.56 16.15
C VAL A 111 3.98 6.47 15.63
N PHE A 112 4.25 6.46 14.32
CA PHE A 112 5.15 5.48 13.70
C PHE A 112 6.59 5.60 14.26
N ILE A 113 7.11 6.82 14.37
CA ILE A 113 8.45 7.09 14.91
C ILE A 113 8.53 6.70 16.38
N ASP A 114 7.49 7.01 17.17
CA ASP A 114 7.43 6.61 18.58
C ASP A 114 7.43 5.09 18.73
N ALA A 115 6.67 4.36 17.93
CA ALA A 115 6.69 2.90 17.91
C ALA A 115 8.10 2.37 17.60
N VAL A 116 8.77 2.88 16.56
CA VAL A 116 10.13 2.47 16.20
C VAL A 116 11.11 2.79 17.34
N ARG A 117 10.99 3.95 17.99
CA ARG A 117 11.86 4.35 19.11
C ARG A 117 11.69 3.44 20.31
N ARG A 118 10.47 3.07 20.67
CA ARG A 118 10.17 2.26 21.86
C ARG A 118 10.44 0.77 21.64
N LEU A 119 10.06 0.24 20.48
CA LEU A 119 10.16 -1.19 20.16
C LEU A 119 11.54 -1.59 19.62
N GLN A 120 12.34 -0.64 19.12
CA GLN A 120 13.67 -0.89 18.56
C GLN A 120 13.73 -2.11 17.61
N PRO A 121 12.81 -2.22 16.59
CA PRO A 121 12.75 -3.38 15.72
C PRO A 121 14.06 -3.56 14.94
N LYS A 122 14.38 -4.78 14.49
CA LYS A 122 15.54 -5.02 13.60
C LYS A 122 15.40 -4.33 12.26
N VAL A 123 14.15 -4.26 11.76
CA VAL A 123 13.79 -3.60 10.50
C VAL A 123 12.48 -2.86 10.68
N PHE A 124 12.36 -1.68 10.12
CA PHE A 124 11.06 -1.04 9.93
C PHE A 124 10.81 -0.72 8.46
N LEU A 125 9.55 -0.58 8.09
CA LEU A 125 9.12 -0.16 6.77
C LEU A 125 7.91 0.75 6.86
N PHE A 126 7.91 1.86 6.15
CA PHE A 126 6.67 2.59 5.91
C PHE A 126 6.43 2.85 4.42
N GLU A 127 5.15 2.87 4.08
CA GLU A 127 4.66 3.24 2.75
C GLU A 127 4.01 4.62 2.79
N ASN A 128 4.15 5.38 1.71
CA ASN A 128 3.42 6.62 1.54
C ASN A 128 3.22 6.97 0.05
N VAL A 129 2.42 7.99 -0.21
CA VAL A 129 2.22 8.51 -1.57
C VAL A 129 3.51 9.12 -2.12
N ALA A 130 3.79 8.90 -3.42
CA ALA A 130 5.00 9.41 -4.07
C ALA A 130 5.14 10.94 -4.00
N ASN A 131 4.01 11.66 -3.88
CA ASN A 131 4.00 13.12 -3.83
C ASN A 131 4.72 13.72 -2.60
N ILE A 132 5.03 12.92 -1.57
CA ILE A 132 5.82 13.37 -0.41
C ILE A 132 7.23 13.81 -0.84
N LEU A 133 7.80 13.24 -1.89
CA LEU A 133 9.09 13.67 -2.47
C LEU A 133 9.02 14.98 -3.27
N GLY A 134 7.83 15.49 -3.53
CA GLY A 134 7.63 16.78 -4.18
C GLY A 134 7.66 17.94 -3.19
N ARG A 135 6.54 18.63 -3.08
CA ARG A 135 6.40 19.83 -2.22
C ARG A 135 6.72 19.58 -0.74
N HIS A 136 6.61 18.34 -0.27
CA HIS A 136 6.74 17.96 1.14
C HIS A 136 8.04 17.18 1.44
N LYS A 137 9.01 17.25 0.56
CA LYS A 137 10.31 16.56 0.74
C LYS A 137 11.00 16.95 2.06
N TRP A 138 10.92 18.21 2.44
CA TRP A 138 11.46 18.69 3.71
C TRP A 138 10.94 17.90 4.92
N TYR A 139 9.66 17.52 4.90
CA TYR A 139 9.06 16.74 5.98
C TYR A 139 9.56 15.29 5.99
N LEU A 140 9.67 14.66 4.82
CA LEU A 140 10.31 13.36 4.72
C LEU A 140 11.76 13.39 5.21
N ASP A 141 12.51 14.45 4.88
CA ASP A 141 13.91 14.62 5.34
C ASP A 141 13.98 14.71 6.87
N LEU A 142 13.03 15.36 7.54
CA LEU A 142 12.93 15.38 9.00
C LEU A 142 12.64 13.99 9.58
N ILE A 143 11.67 13.27 9.02
CA ILE A 143 11.33 11.90 9.42
C ILE A 143 12.54 10.98 9.29
N VAL A 144 13.21 11.00 8.13
CA VAL A 144 14.39 10.19 7.87
C VAL A 144 15.51 10.51 8.85
N LYS A 145 15.79 11.81 9.08
CA LYS A 145 16.80 12.24 10.04
C LYS A 145 16.50 11.75 11.45
N GLU A 146 15.25 11.85 11.89
CA GLU A 146 14.85 11.38 13.22
C GLU A 146 15.03 9.86 13.36
N LEU A 147 14.61 9.08 12.37
CA LEU A 147 14.80 7.63 12.35
C LEU A 147 16.28 7.24 12.29
N GLN A 148 17.12 8.01 11.61
CA GLN A 148 18.57 7.82 11.60
C GLN A 148 19.20 8.04 12.99
N THR A 149 18.68 9.01 13.78
CA THR A 149 19.18 9.22 15.18
C THR A 149 18.91 8.03 16.10
N LEU A 150 18.00 7.13 15.72
CA LEU A 150 17.73 5.88 16.43
C LEU A 150 18.69 4.74 16.04
N GLY A 151 19.72 5.02 15.22
CA GLY A 151 20.73 4.05 14.82
C GLY A 151 20.30 3.13 13.70
N TYR A 152 19.56 3.64 12.71
CA TYR A 152 19.18 2.91 11.51
C TYR A 152 19.81 3.51 10.26
N TYR A 153 20.29 2.69 9.34
CA TYR A 153 20.40 3.05 7.94
C TYR A 153 18.98 3.16 7.38
N VAL A 154 18.70 4.22 6.63
CA VAL A 154 17.36 4.47 6.10
C VAL A 154 17.44 4.64 4.58
N ASP A 155 16.91 3.65 3.88
CA ASP A 155 16.80 3.64 2.43
C ASP A 155 15.38 3.95 2.00
N TYR A 156 15.19 4.81 1.01
CA TYR A 156 13.86 5.05 0.46
C TYR A 156 13.87 5.16 -1.06
N LYS A 157 12.79 4.73 -1.69
CA LYS A 157 12.63 4.73 -3.15
C LYS A 157 11.17 4.79 -3.54
N ILE A 158 10.87 5.46 -4.66
CA ILE A 158 9.57 5.31 -5.31
C ILE A 158 9.58 4.02 -6.11
N LEU A 159 8.62 3.14 -5.79
CA LEU A 159 8.33 1.94 -6.54
C LEU A 159 7.02 2.12 -7.29
N ASN A 160 7.02 1.77 -8.59
CA ASN A 160 5.76 1.66 -9.34
C ASN A 160 5.31 0.21 -9.33
N ALA A 161 4.15 -0.08 -8.78
CA ALA A 161 3.62 -1.43 -8.60
C ALA A 161 3.60 -2.25 -9.91
N VAL A 162 3.42 -1.60 -11.05
CA VAL A 162 3.46 -2.27 -12.37
C VAL A 162 4.81 -2.91 -12.69
N ASP A 163 5.90 -2.37 -12.15
CA ASP A 163 7.24 -2.94 -12.33
C ASP A 163 7.47 -4.21 -11.47
N TYR A 164 6.48 -4.59 -10.68
CA TYR A 164 6.52 -5.72 -9.74
C TYR A 164 5.36 -6.72 -9.97
N GLY A 165 4.78 -6.71 -11.17
CA GLY A 165 3.74 -7.67 -11.59
C GLY A 165 2.31 -7.28 -11.22
N VAL A 166 2.08 -6.10 -10.63
CA VAL A 166 0.73 -5.58 -10.37
C VAL A 166 0.18 -4.93 -11.64
N PRO A 167 -1.04 -5.24 -12.12
CA PRO A 167 -1.58 -4.71 -13.38
C PRO A 167 -2.06 -3.26 -13.25
N GLN A 168 -1.28 -2.42 -12.56
CA GLN A 168 -1.63 -1.05 -12.23
C GLN A 168 -0.40 -0.15 -12.12
N ASN A 169 -0.44 1.02 -12.75
CA ASN A 169 0.50 2.10 -12.51
C ASN A 169 0.16 2.77 -11.17
N ARG A 170 0.88 2.38 -10.11
CA ARG A 170 0.72 2.92 -8.75
C ARG A 170 2.07 3.18 -8.14
N GLU A 171 2.44 4.44 -8.09
CA GLU A 171 3.71 4.88 -7.48
C GLU A 171 3.54 5.10 -5.99
N ARG A 172 4.45 4.51 -5.21
CA ARG A 172 4.50 4.65 -3.76
C ARG A 172 5.93 4.83 -3.28
N LEU A 173 6.10 5.72 -2.32
CA LEU A 173 7.32 5.78 -1.55
C LEU A 173 7.35 4.56 -0.63
N ILE A 174 8.42 3.81 -0.70
CA ILE A 174 8.76 2.77 0.27
C ILE A 174 10.02 3.22 0.97
N CYS A 175 9.97 3.29 2.30
CA CYS A 175 11.10 3.62 3.15
C CYS A 175 11.37 2.45 4.08
N VAL A 176 12.63 2.03 4.18
CA VAL A 176 13.06 0.90 5.02
C VAL A 176 14.22 1.33 5.89
N GLY A 177 14.07 1.11 7.20
CA GLY A 177 15.16 1.27 8.15
C GLY A 177 15.69 -0.09 8.58
N HIS A 178 17.01 -0.23 8.67
CA HIS A 178 17.68 -1.48 9.02
C HIS A 178 19.03 -1.23 9.70
N ARG A 179 19.58 -2.27 10.36
CA ARG A 179 20.91 -2.23 10.95
C ARG A 179 21.85 -3.27 10.31
N SER A 180 21.56 -3.65 9.08
CA SER A 180 22.30 -4.68 8.32
C SER A 180 22.55 -4.23 6.89
N THR A 181 22.16 -5.02 5.92
CA THR A 181 22.13 -4.67 4.50
C THR A 181 20.72 -4.81 3.94
N PHE A 182 20.31 -3.88 3.09
CA PHE A 182 19.02 -3.93 2.41
C PHE A 182 19.18 -3.61 0.92
N SER A 183 18.32 -4.18 0.11
CA SER A 183 18.16 -3.80 -1.29
C SER A 183 16.71 -3.92 -1.73
N PHE A 184 16.23 -2.96 -2.49
CA PHE A 184 14.88 -3.02 -3.05
C PHE A 184 14.73 -4.20 -4.01
N PRO A 185 13.51 -4.76 -4.17
CA PRO A 185 13.27 -5.87 -5.09
C PRO A 185 13.64 -5.48 -6.54
N ALA A 186 14.10 -6.44 -7.31
CA ALA A 186 14.37 -6.26 -8.73
C ALA A 186 13.03 -6.08 -9.49
N LYS A 187 13.06 -5.23 -10.52
CA LYS A 187 11.90 -5.04 -11.41
C LYS A 187 11.69 -6.26 -12.30
N GLU A 188 10.44 -6.54 -12.61
CA GLU A 188 10.08 -7.53 -13.64
C GLU A 188 10.26 -6.95 -15.04
N LEU A 189 10.66 -7.80 -15.97
CA LEU A 189 10.83 -7.41 -17.37
C LEU A 189 9.49 -7.14 -18.06
N ARG A 190 8.44 -7.86 -17.67
CA ARG A 190 7.10 -7.78 -18.24
C ARG A 190 6.13 -7.08 -17.29
N LYS A 191 5.28 -6.23 -17.84
CA LYS A 191 4.21 -5.56 -17.10
C LYS A 191 2.91 -6.33 -17.26
N ALA A 192 2.25 -6.61 -16.15
CA ALA A 192 0.91 -7.19 -16.17
C ALA A 192 -0.13 -6.19 -16.70
N THR A 193 -1.16 -6.70 -17.36
CA THR A 193 -2.20 -5.92 -18.03
C THR A 193 -3.56 -6.09 -17.37
N VAL A 194 -4.49 -5.21 -17.73
CA VAL A 194 -5.90 -5.30 -17.29
C VAL A 194 -6.53 -6.62 -17.71
N ALA A 195 -6.32 -7.07 -18.96
CA ALA A 195 -6.90 -8.33 -19.44
C ALA A 195 -6.38 -9.55 -18.67
N GLU A 196 -5.12 -9.52 -18.23
CA GLU A 196 -4.57 -10.61 -17.42
C GLU A 196 -5.25 -10.70 -16.04
N ALA A 197 -5.64 -9.56 -15.46
CA ALA A 197 -6.29 -9.54 -14.16
C ALA A 197 -7.80 -9.81 -14.22
N ILE A 198 -8.51 -9.17 -15.16
CA ILE A 198 -9.98 -9.15 -15.19
C ILE A 198 -10.57 -9.52 -16.55
N GLY A 199 -9.78 -10.06 -17.50
CA GLY A 199 -10.24 -10.37 -18.85
C GLY A 199 -11.39 -11.37 -18.90
N ASP A 200 -11.51 -12.22 -17.91
CA ASP A 200 -12.61 -13.18 -17.74
C ASP A 200 -13.94 -12.54 -17.30
N THR A 201 -13.93 -11.31 -16.79
CA THR A 201 -15.12 -10.61 -16.29
C THR A 201 -15.35 -9.27 -16.95
N MET A 202 -14.31 -8.61 -17.50
CA MET A 202 -14.39 -7.21 -17.90
C MET A 202 -15.43 -6.91 -18.98
N LEU A 203 -15.74 -7.87 -19.86
CA LEU A 203 -16.75 -7.70 -20.91
C LEU A 203 -18.14 -8.16 -20.49
N SER A 204 -18.32 -8.66 -19.26
CA SER A 204 -19.64 -9.00 -18.73
C SER A 204 -20.46 -7.72 -18.51
N PRO A 205 -21.75 -7.67 -18.95
CA PRO A 205 -22.66 -6.61 -18.60
C PRO A 205 -23.18 -6.71 -17.15
N GLU A 206 -22.89 -7.80 -16.46
CA GLU A 206 -23.32 -8.02 -15.08
C GLU A 206 -22.30 -7.48 -14.07
N PRO A 207 -22.77 -6.96 -12.92
CA PRO A 207 -24.18 -6.69 -12.62
C PRO A 207 -24.68 -5.42 -13.36
N GLU A 208 -25.93 -5.42 -13.80
CA GLU A 208 -26.53 -4.31 -14.57
C GLU A 208 -26.46 -2.97 -13.83
N SER A 209 -26.49 -3.00 -12.50
CA SER A 209 -26.35 -1.80 -11.64
C SER A 209 -25.02 -1.07 -11.80
N LYS A 210 -24.04 -1.68 -12.47
CA LYS A 210 -22.74 -1.05 -12.80
C LYS A 210 -22.74 -0.34 -14.14
N ILE A 211 -23.70 -0.61 -15.02
CA ILE A 211 -23.83 0.06 -16.32
C ILE A 211 -24.12 1.54 -16.09
N LEU A 212 -23.43 2.39 -16.85
CA LEU A 212 -23.67 3.82 -16.78
C LEU A 212 -25.01 4.17 -17.41
N THR A 213 -25.75 5.05 -16.76
CA THR A 213 -26.95 5.63 -17.36
C THR A 213 -26.57 6.51 -18.55
N PRO A 214 -27.48 6.69 -19.55
CA PRO A 214 -27.22 7.58 -20.69
C PRO A 214 -26.76 8.98 -20.27
N ARG A 215 -27.34 9.54 -19.20
CA ARG A 215 -26.96 10.85 -18.65
C ARG A 215 -25.54 10.88 -18.11
N GLN A 216 -25.11 9.81 -17.44
CA GLN A 216 -23.73 9.69 -16.92
C GLN A 216 -22.74 9.55 -18.06
N ASP A 217 -23.08 8.77 -19.08
CA ASP A 217 -22.20 8.57 -20.25
C ASP A 217 -22.06 9.86 -21.08
N GLU A 218 -23.15 10.60 -21.28
CA GLU A 218 -23.13 11.92 -21.92
C GLU A 218 -22.28 12.93 -21.14
N TYR A 219 -22.44 13.00 -19.82
CA TYR A 219 -21.61 13.86 -18.96
C TYR A 219 -20.11 13.55 -19.11
N ILE A 220 -19.76 12.28 -19.15
CA ILE A 220 -18.38 11.83 -19.34
C ILE A 220 -17.87 12.25 -20.73
N ALA A 221 -18.66 12.03 -21.78
CA ALA A 221 -18.29 12.40 -23.15
C ALA A 221 -18.04 13.92 -23.29
N VAL A 222 -18.91 14.74 -22.69
CA VAL A 222 -18.73 16.20 -22.64
C VAL A 222 -17.46 16.60 -21.90
N TYR A 223 -17.20 15.96 -20.76
CA TYR A 223 -15.98 16.22 -19.98
C TYR A 223 -14.71 15.82 -20.76
N GLU A 224 -14.71 14.64 -21.38
CA GLU A 224 -13.59 14.15 -22.20
C GLU A 224 -13.29 15.10 -23.36
N LYS A 225 -14.31 15.60 -24.03
CA LYS A 225 -14.18 16.59 -25.14
C LYS A 225 -13.58 17.90 -24.60
N LYS A 226 -14.12 18.46 -23.50
CA LYS A 226 -13.66 19.74 -22.92
C LYS A 226 -12.25 19.68 -22.37
N SER A 227 -11.85 18.57 -21.78
CA SER A 227 -10.53 18.36 -21.18
C SER A 227 -9.49 17.84 -22.16
N HIS A 228 -9.83 17.68 -23.46
CA HIS A 228 -9.02 17.02 -24.49
C HIS A 228 -8.54 15.61 -24.11
N CYS A 229 -9.11 15.03 -23.10
CA CYS A 229 -8.92 13.67 -22.56
C CYS A 229 -7.50 13.09 -22.70
N VAL A 230 -6.49 13.85 -22.25
CA VAL A 230 -5.07 13.43 -22.32
C VAL A 230 -4.84 12.07 -21.66
N ASN A 231 -5.63 11.76 -20.61
CA ASN A 231 -5.57 10.50 -19.87
C ASN A 231 -6.96 9.87 -19.82
N PRO A 232 -7.34 9.04 -20.80
CA PRO A 232 -8.61 8.32 -20.80
C PRO A 232 -8.81 7.50 -19.51
N ARG A 233 -10.07 7.45 -19.02
CA ARG A 233 -10.45 6.71 -17.81
C ARG A 233 -10.94 5.30 -18.13
N ASP A 234 -11.27 5.01 -19.39
CA ASP A 234 -11.60 3.66 -19.83
C ASP A 234 -10.37 2.76 -19.66
N LEU A 235 -10.59 1.56 -19.14
CA LEU A 235 -9.54 0.56 -19.02
C LEU A 235 -9.28 -0.09 -20.39
N TYR A 236 -8.00 -0.23 -20.73
CA TYR A 236 -7.55 -0.88 -21.95
C TYR A 236 -7.03 -2.28 -21.63
N PRO A 237 -7.54 -3.34 -22.30
CA PRO A 237 -7.15 -4.73 -22.01
C PRO A 237 -5.65 -4.97 -22.03
N ASN A 238 -4.95 -4.37 -22.99
CA ASN A 238 -3.52 -4.57 -23.24
C ASN A 238 -2.59 -3.60 -22.48
N LYS A 239 -3.11 -2.84 -21.53
CA LYS A 239 -2.35 -1.89 -20.71
C LYS A 239 -2.58 -2.15 -19.23
N PRO A 240 -1.67 -1.72 -18.35
CA PRO A 240 -1.96 -1.65 -16.91
C PRO A 240 -3.01 -0.58 -16.63
N ALA A 241 -3.79 -0.77 -15.58
CA ALA A 241 -4.73 0.23 -15.08
C ALA A 241 -3.99 1.48 -14.58
N ARG A 242 -4.68 2.60 -14.52
CA ARG A 242 -4.24 3.79 -13.77
C ARG A 242 -4.33 3.50 -12.28
N THR A 243 -3.68 4.34 -11.45
CA THR A 243 -3.77 4.23 -10.00
C THR A 243 -5.23 4.14 -9.55
N ILE A 244 -5.57 3.04 -8.90
CA ILE A 244 -6.86 2.81 -8.25
C ILE A 244 -6.87 3.57 -6.92
N THR A 245 -7.92 4.35 -6.70
CA THR A 245 -8.14 5.11 -5.47
C THR A 245 -9.60 4.99 -5.05
N CYS A 246 -9.90 5.20 -3.78
CA CYS A 246 -11.28 5.23 -3.30
C CYS A 246 -12.18 6.18 -4.13
N ARG A 247 -11.65 7.35 -4.50
CA ARG A 247 -12.38 8.34 -5.29
C ARG A 247 -12.78 7.87 -6.69
N ASN A 248 -11.88 7.17 -7.39
CA ASN A 248 -12.17 6.73 -8.77
C ASN A 248 -12.83 5.35 -8.87
N LEU A 249 -13.13 4.73 -7.74
CA LEU A 249 -13.93 3.52 -7.64
C LEU A 249 -15.37 3.81 -7.20
N ALA A 250 -15.54 4.53 -6.09
CA ALA A 250 -16.84 4.75 -5.45
C ALA A 250 -17.70 5.81 -6.14
N GLY A 251 -17.10 6.80 -6.78
CA GLY A 251 -17.81 7.94 -7.35
C GLY A 251 -18.22 7.75 -8.80
N ALA A 252 -19.47 8.11 -9.15
CA ALA A 252 -19.93 8.26 -10.53
C ALA A 252 -19.46 9.61 -11.11
N THR A 253 -18.16 9.82 -11.15
CA THR A 253 -17.53 11.07 -11.60
C THR A 253 -16.76 10.88 -12.90
N SER A 254 -16.37 11.99 -13.53
CA SER A 254 -15.48 11.97 -14.70
C SER A 254 -14.15 11.24 -14.46
N ASP A 255 -13.69 11.15 -13.21
CA ASP A 255 -12.44 10.46 -12.85
C ASP A 255 -12.60 8.94 -12.63
N MET A 256 -13.83 8.44 -12.67
CA MET A 256 -14.15 7.03 -12.45
C MET A 256 -13.47 6.13 -13.49
N GLN A 257 -12.79 5.07 -13.02
CA GLN A 257 -12.30 4.00 -13.91
C GLN A 257 -13.46 3.11 -14.33
N ARG A 258 -13.48 2.72 -15.60
CA ARG A 258 -14.59 2.01 -16.22
C ARG A 258 -14.13 1.13 -17.36
N VAL A 259 -14.93 0.15 -17.70
CA VAL A 259 -14.74 -0.69 -18.89
C VAL A 259 -15.77 -0.35 -19.95
N ARG A 260 -15.40 -0.50 -21.21
CA ARG A 260 -16.31 -0.40 -22.36
C ARG A 260 -16.71 -1.81 -22.79
N LEU A 261 -18.01 -2.05 -22.86
CA LEU A 261 -18.60 -3.32 -23.30
C LEU A 261 -18.56 -3.44 -24.83
N ALA A 262 -18.79 -4.64 -25.33
CA ALA A 262 -18.81 -4.91 -26.77
C ALA A 262 -19.91 -4.15 -27.53
N ASP A 263 -21.03 -3.86 -26.88
CA ASP A 263 -22.14 -3.06 -27.42
C ASP A 263 -21.92 -1.54 -27.35
N GLY A 264 -20.73 -1.11 -26.86
CA GLY A 264 -20.35 0.28 -26.74
C GLY A 264 -20.75 0.95 -25.42
N ARG A 265 -21.63 0.34 -24.61
CA ARG A 265 -21.96 0.85 -23.28
C ARG A 265 -20.73 0.82 -22.36
N ARG A 266 -20.75 1.63 -21.34
CA ARG A 266 -19.72 1.66 -20.30
C ARG A 266 -20.30 1.21 -18.96
N ARG A 267 -19.47 0.54 -18.14
CA ARG A 267 -19.81 0.21 -16.76
C ARG A 267 -18.66 0.52 -15.81
N ARG A 268 -19.01 0.69 -14.55
CA ARG A 268 -18.05 0.77 -13.44
C ARG A 268 -17.42 -0.60 -13.16
N LEU A 269 -16.29 -0.60 -12.47
CA LEU A 269 -15.69 -1.82 -11.94
C LEU A 269 -16.54 -2.39 -10.81
N THR A 270 -16.53 -3.70 -10.68
CA THR A 270 -16.94 -4.38 -9.45
C THR A 270 -15.83 -4.28 -8.40
N ASP A 271 -16.15 -4.50 -7.14
CA ASP A 271 -15.15 -4.57 -6.06
C ASP A 271 -14.14 -5.69 -6.31
N ARG A 272 -14.57 -6.85 -6.83
CA ARG A 272 -13.68 -7.96 -7.21
C ARG A 272 -12.71 -7.58 -8.32
N GLU A 273 -13.15 -6.90 -9.35
CA GLU A 273 -12.27 -6.42 -10.42
C GLU A 273 -11.25 -5.40 -9.91
N ALA A 274 -11.71 -4.45 -9.08
CA ALA A 274 -10.82 -3.48 -8.45
C ALA A 274 -9.78 -4.17 -7.55
N ALA A 275 -10.19 -5.19 -6.79
CA ALA A 275 -9.31 -5.99 -5.94
C ALA A 275 -8.26 -6.75 -6.76
N ARG A 276 -8.64 -7.41 -7.87
CA ARG A 276 -7.69 -8.09 -8.77
C ARG A 276 -6.68 -7.13 -9.41
N LEU A 277 -7.10 -5.92 -9.80
CA LEU A 277 -6.20 -4.89 -10.31
C LEU A 277 -5.22 -4.36 -9.24
N GLN A 278 -5.56 -4.50 -7.96
CA GLN A 278 -4.67 -4.26 -6.82
C GLN A 278 -3.87 -5.51 -6.40
N SER A 279 -3.96 -6.61 -7.16
CA SER A 279 -3.36 -7.91 -6.83
C SER A 279 -3.89 -8.57 -5.55
N PHE A 280 -5.09 -8.27 -5.10
CA PHE A 280 -5.73 -9.10 -4.08
C PHE A 280 -6.17 -10.44 -4.69
N PRO A 281 -5.97 -11.56 -3.97
CA PRO A 281 -6.45 -12.87 -4.42
C PRO A 281 -7.98 -12.97 -4.36
N ASP A 282 -8.56 -13.89 -5.14
CA ASP A 282 -10.02 -14.05 -5.23
C ASP A 282 -10.65 -14.55 -3.92
N TRP A 283 -9.88 -15.28 -3.11
CA TRP A 283 -10.33 -15.75 -1.81
C TRP A 283 -10.32 -14.65 -0.72
N PHE A 284 -9.71 -13.47 -1.01
CA PHE A 284 -9.72 -12.37 -0.08
C PHE A 284 -11.06 -11.63 -0.10
N GLU A 285 -11.77 -11.63 1.00
CA GLU A 285 -13.12 -11.10 1.13
C GLU A 285 -13.13 -9.78 1.91
N PHE A 286 -13.73 -8.76 1.34
CA PHE A 286 -13.86 -7.44 1.97
C PHE A 286 -15.18 -7.29 2.71
N GLU A 287 -15.15 -6.78 3.94
CA GLU A 287 -16.29 -6.49 4.76
C GLU A 287 -16.84 -5.07 4.55
N GLY A 288 -18.13 -4.89 4.85
CA GLY A 288 -18.83 -3.61 4.78
C GLY A 288 -19.55 -3.35 3.45
N THR A 289 -20.11 -2.15 3.34
CA THR A 289 -20.79 -1.70 2.11
C THR A 289 -19.84 -1.58 0.93
N GLU A 290 -20.35 -1.54 -0.29
CA GLU A 290 -19.53 -1.39 -1.49
C GLU A 290 -18.58 -0.19 -1.41
N THR A 291 -19.06 0.95 -0.93
CA THR A 291 -18.22 2.14 -0.74
C THR A 291 -17.09 1.89 0.25
N LYS A 292 -17.36 1.18 1.34
CA LYS A 292 -16.33 0.80 2.33
C LYS A 292 -15.33 -0.18 1.74
N ARG A 293 -15.77 -1.16 0.94
CA ARG A 293 -14.88 -2.08 0.22
C ARG A 293 -14.00 -1.35 -0.79
N PHE A 294 -14.55 -0.42 -1.56
CA PHE A 294 -13.75 0.41 -2.47
C PHE A 294 -12.74 1.29 -1.75
N ASN A 295 -13.08 1.82 -0.57
CA ASN A 295 -12.13 2.58 0.25
C ASN A 295 -10.96 1.70 0.71
N GLN A 296 -11.24 0.51 1.19
CA GLN A 296 -10.22 -0.46 1.59
C GLN A 296 -9.28 -0.81 0.41
N ILE A 297 -9.86 -1.18 -0.74
CA ILE A 297 -9.09 -1.52 -1.95
C ILE A 297 -8.26 -0.34 -2.43
N GLY A 298 -8.84 0.86 -2.51
CA GLY A 298 -8.17 2.06 -3.03
C GLY A 298 -7.01 2.55 -2.16
N ASN A 299 -7.10 2.37 -0.85
CA ASN A 299 -6.07 2.79 0.10
C ASN A 299 -4.98 1.73 0.30
N ALA A 300 -5.24 0.48 -0.01
CA ALA A 300 -4.30 -0.61 0.25
C ALA A 300 -2.97 -0.47 -0.52
N VAL A 301 -1.91 -0.96 0.10
CA VAL A 301 -0.68 -1.36 -0.60
C VAL A 301 -0.99 -2.64 -1.39
N PRO A 302 -0.65 -2.72 -2.70
CA PRO A 302 -0.88 -3.94 -3.46
C PRO A 302 -0.15 -5.15 -2.83
N PRO A 303 -0.87 -6.24 -2.48
CA PRO A 303 -0.27 -7.36 -1.74
C PRO A 303 0.90 -8.03 -2.47
N LEU A 304 0.89 -8.10 -3.81
CA LEU A 304 2.02 -8.64 -4.57
C LEU A 304 3.28 -7.77 -4.44
N LEU A 305 3.14 -6.43 -4.47
CA LEU A 305 4.26 -5.52 -4.22
C LEU A 305 4.77 -5.70 -2.79
N ALA A 306 3.85 -5.74 -1.81
CA ALA A 306 4.16 -5.98 -0.39
C ALA A 306 4.93 -7.31 -0.21
N TYR A 307 4.50 -8.40 -0.86
CA TYR A 307 5.19 -9.69 -0.83
C TYR A 307 6.63 -9.61 -1.34
N LYS A 308 6.86 -8.93 -2.48
CA LYS A 308 8.22 -8.78 -3.03
C LYS A 308 9.13 -7.94 -2.13
N ILE A 309 8.58 -6.93 -1.48
CA ILE A 309 9.30 -6.13 -0.49
C ILE A 309 9.58 -6.97 0.77
N ALA A 310 8.60 -7.72 1.27
CA ALA A 310 8.72 -8.58 2.44
C ALA A 310 9.84 -9.62 2.28
N LEU A 311 10.07 -10.16 1.08
CA LEU A 311 11.19 -11.05 0.80
C LEU A 311 12.56 -10.36 0.95
N GLN A 312 12.67 -9.06 0.67
CA GLN A 312 13.91 -8.31 0.88
C GLN A 312 14.07 -7.92 2.36
N VAL A 313 12.98 -7.53 3.02
CA VAL A 313 12.95 -7.30 4.49
C VAL A 313 13.38 -8.56 5.22
N LYS A 314 12.92 -9.73 4.78
CA LYS A 314 13.35 -11.04 5.35
C LYS A 314 14.86 -11.23 5.28
N LYS A 315 15.49 -10.91 4.15
CA LYS A 315 16.94 -10.98 4.00
C LYS A 315 17.65 -10.01 4.96
N ALA A 316 17.18 -8.77 5.06
CA ALA A 316 17.73 -7.78 5.97
C ALA A 316 17.57 -8.18 7.44
N TYR A 317 16.44 -8.78 7.80
CA TYR A 317 16.16 -9.27 9.16
C TYR A 317 17.13 -10.38 9.58
N TYR A 318 17.43 -11.33 8.71
CA TYR A 318 18.36 -12.45 8.99
C TYR A 318 19.83 -12.12 8.76
N ALA A 319 20.14 -10.99 8.13
CA ALA A 319 21.51 -10.53 7.99
C ALA A 319 22.12 -10.14 9.35
N LYS A 320 23.45 -10.15 9.44
CA LYS A 320 24.16 -9.76 10.67
C LYS A 320 23.80 -8.31 11.03
N GLN A 321 23.12 -8.14 12.16
CA GLN A 321 22.75 -6.83 12.68
C GLN A 321 23.97 -6.11 13.27
N GLN A 322 24.04 -4.81 13.08
CA GLN A 322 25.04 -3.92 13.69
C GLN A 322 24.41 -3.20 14.90
N SER A 323 25.24 -2.77 15.86
CA SER A 323 24.69 -1.99 16.97
C SER A 323 24.26 -0.59 16.51
N PRO A 324 23.29 0.04 17.20
CA PRO A 324 22.89 1.42 16.91
C PRO A 324 24.08 2.39 16.91
N GLU A 325 25.00 2.26 17.87
CA GLU A 325 26.20 3.10 17.99
C GLU A 325 27.13 2.93 16.78
N TYR A 326 27.31 1.70 16.30
CA TYR A 326 28.10 1.44 15.11
C TYR A 326 27.51 2.13 13.88
N VAL A 327 26.19 2.05 13.71
CA VAL A 327 25.46 2.70 12.60
C VAL A 327 25.60 4.21 12.70
N LEU A 328 25.38 4.79 13.88
CA LEU A 328 25.50 6.23 14.13
C LEU A 328 26.91 6.75 13.82
N ASN A 329 27.95 6.06 14.29
CA ASN A 329 29.33 6.46 14.03
C ASN A 329 29.71 6.47 12.55
N ARG A 330 29.11 5.63 11.74
CA ARG A 330 29.33 5.60 10.29
C ARG A 330 28.53 6.63 9.50
N MET A 331 27.46 7.19 10.09
CA MET A 331 26.67 8.26 9.48
C MET A 331 27.23 9.65 9.74
N ILE A 332 28.09 9.80 10.75
CA ILE A 332 28.80 11.05 11.02
C ILE A 332 29.94 11.15 9.99
N PRO A 333 29.98 12.15 9.11
CA PRO A 333 31.10 12.32 8.21
C PRO A 333 32.39 12.54 8.99
N ASP A 334 33.51 11.89 8.60
CA ASP A 334 34.84 12.04 9.19
C ASP A 334 35.34 13.51 9.24
N SER A 335 34.69 14.40 8.48
CA SER A 335 35.01 15.84 8.44
C SER A 335 34.68 16.64 9.72
N LEU A 336 33.96 16.03 10.69
CA LEU A 336 33.67 16.68 11.98
C LEU A 336 34.75 16.41 13.06
N PHE A 337 35.72 15.53 12.79
CA PHE A 337 36.82 15.22 13.70
C PHE A 337 38.19 15.71 13.20
N ALA A 338 38.22 16.43 12.08
CA ALA A 338 39.44 17.11 11.62
C ALA A 338 39.47 18.54 12.21
N VAL A 339 39.94 18.67 13.44
CA VAL A 339 40.41 19.91 14.05
C VAL A 339 41.89 19.76 14.38
#